data_174e19868924b3cc8da2ad973e02f4f8
#
_entry.id   174e19868924b3cc8da2ad973e02f4f8
#
_cell.length_a   1.000
_cell.length_b   1.000
_cell.length_c   1.000
_cell.angle_alpha   90.00
_cell.angle_beta   90.00
_cell.angle_gamma   90.00
#
_symmetry.space_group_name_H-M   'P 1'
#
loop_
_entity.id
_entity.type
_entity.pdbx_description
1 polymer ?
#
loop_
_entity_poly.entity_id
_entity_poly.type
_entity_poly.pdbx_seq_one_letter_code
_entity_poly.pdbx_strand_id
1 'polypeptide(L)'
;VIPVVKRKRERPERLAEKLLQIRKALGLSQSEMLRRIGKGESGHRNFISNYENGVRLPSLLELLAYARAAGVSVDVLIDDYLDLPKHLPAKRKT
;
A
#
# COMPACT_ATOMS: atom_id res chain seq x y z
N VAL A 1 16.70 -25.06 -22.43
CA VAL A 1 15.89 -25.32 -21.25
C VAL A 1 16.26 -24.36 -20.17
N ILE A 2 15.28 -23.67 -19.69
CA ILE A 2 15.49 -22.76 -18.61
C ILE A 2 15.51 -23.55 -17.32
N PRO A 3 16.59 -23.45 -16.57
CA PRO A 3 16.63 -24.19 -15.33
C PRO A 3 15.57 -23.65 -14.38
N VAL A 4 14.95 -24.54 -13.70
CA VAL A 4 14.02 -24.14 -12.68
C VAL A 4 14.82 -23.72 -11.48
N VAL A 5 14.84 -22.43 -11.25
CA VAL A 5 15.55 -21.91 -10.12
C VAL A 5 14.53 -21.65 -9.03
N LYS A 6 14.78 -22.22 -7.89
CA LYS A 6 13.98 -21.90 -6.77
C LYS A 6 14.34 -20.53 -6.35
N ARG A 7 13.50 -19.59 -6.59
CA ARG A 7 13.80 -18.25 -6.14
C ARG A 7 12.68 -17.76 -5.27
N LYS A 8 13.00 -16.80 -4.48
CA LYS A 8 12.00 -16.18 -3.65
C LYS A 8 10.95 -15.55 -4.51
N ARG A 9 9.73 -15.59 -4.03
CA ARG A 9 8.67 -14.87 -4.68
C ARG A 9 9.06 -13.39 -4.71
N GLU A 10 8.97 -12.82 -5.87
CA GLU A 10 9.29 -11.41 -6.00
C GLU A 10 8.19 -10.57 -5.41
N ARG A 11 8.58 -9.50 -4.77
CA ARG A 11 7.64 -8.55 -4.23
C ARG A 11 8.28 -7.19 -4.25
N PRO A 12 7.47 -6.13 -4.31
CA PRO A 12 8.02 -4.77 -4.28
C PRO A 12 8.72 -4.54 -2.96
N GLU A 13 9.92 -4.02 -3.03
CA GLU A 13 10.72 -3.82 -1.82
C GLU A 13 10.35 -2.58 -1.07
N ARG A 14 9.79 -1.59 -1.77
CA ARG A 14 9.46 -0.32 -1.15
C ARG A 14 7.97 -0.18 -0.85
N LEU A 15 7.19 -1.20 -1.15
CA LEU A 15 5.74 -1.09 -1.00
C LEU A 15 5.33 -0.81 0.44
N ALA A 16 5.86 -1.57 1.39
CA ALA A 16 5.48 -1.40 2.78
C ALA A 16 5.73 0.03 3.26
N GLU A 17 6.87 0.58 2.90
CA GLU A 17 7.23 1.94 3.24
C GLU A 17 6.27 2.93 2.61
N LYS A 18 5.92 2.71 1.35
CA LYS A 18 5.01 3.62 0.65
C LYS A 18 3.62 3.60 1.26
N LEU A 19 3.15 2.43 1.67
CA LEU A 19 1.83 2.34 2.28
C LEU A 19 1.80 3.09 3.62
N LEU A 20 2.86 2.97 4.39
CA LEU A 20 2.97 3.73 5.63
C LEU A 20 3.00 5.23 5.35
N GLN A 21 3.76 5.64 4.35
CA GLN A 21 3.85 7.05 3.99
C GLN A 21 2.50 7.61 3.57
N ILE A 22 1.73 6.83 2.82
CA ILE A 22 0.40 7.25 2.40
C ILE A 22 -0.49 7.49 3.62
N ARG A 23 -0.50 6.52 4.53
CA ARG A 23 -1.35 6.65 5.71
C ARG A 23 -0.98 7.87 6.53
N LYS A 24 0.31 8.08 6.74
CA LYS A 24 0.76 9.22 7.52
C LYS A 24 0.47 10.53 6.81
N ALA A 25 0.66 10.57 5.51
CA ALA A 25 0.39 11.78 4.74
C ALA A 25 -1.09 12.14 4.76
N LEU A 26 -1.96 11.13 4.82
CA LEU A 26 -3.39 11.38 4.90
C LEU A 26 -3.84 11.66 6.33
N GLY A 27 -2.96 11.49 7.30
CA GLY A 27 -3.32 11.76 8.68
C GLY A 27 -4.25 10.74 9.30
N LEU A 28 -4.19 9.51 8.80
CA LEU A 28 -5.12 8.47 9.25
C LEU A 28 -4.44 7.52 10.21
N SER A 29 -5.22 7.04 11.18
CA SER A 29 -4.75 5.95 12.02
C SER A 29 -4.84 4.65 11.22
N GLN A 30 -4.28 3.58 11.77
CA GLN A 30 -4.38 2.28 11.11
C GLN A 30 -5.83 1.84 10.99
N SER A 31 -6.64 2.07 12.01
CA SER A 31 -8.05 1.73 11.95
C SER A 31 -8.79 2.53 10.89
N GLU A 32 -8.45 3.81 10.79
CA GLU A 32 -9.07 4.65 9.78
C GLU A 32 -8.67 4.22 8.38
N MET A 33 -7.40 3.87 8.22
CA MET A 33 -6.94 3.41 6.92
C MET A 33 -7.61 2.09 6.53
N LEU A 34 -7.80 1.21 7.50
CA LEU A 34 -8.48 -0.06 7.26
C LEU A 34 -9.89 0.18 6.73
N ARG A 35 -10.60 1.10 7.32
CA ARG A 35 -11.93 1.45 6.84
C ARG A 35 -11.87 2.08 5.46
N ARG A 36 -10.85 2.91 5.25
CA ARG A 36 -10.71 3.62 3.98
C ARG A 36 -10.51 2.66 2.82
N ILE A 37 -9.82 1.55 3.04
CA ILE A 37 -9.62 0.57 1.98
C ILE A 37 -10.72 -0.49 1.95
N GLY A 38 -11.78 -0.30 2.74
CA GLY A 38 -12.94 -1.16 2.65
C GLY A 38 -12.92 -2.40 3.51
N LYS A 39 -12.05 -2.44 4.52
CA LYS A 39 -11.90 -3.62 5.35
C LYS A 39 -12.32 -3.41 6.80
N GLY A 40 -12.98 -2.29 7.07
CA GLY A 40 -13.24 -1.91 8.45
C GLY A 40 -14.10 -2.88 9.22
N GLU A 41 -14.87 -3.70 8.53
CA GLU A 41 -15.77 -4.61 9.21
C GLU A 41 -15.28 -6.03 9.24
N SER A 42 -14.07 -6.27 8.76
CA SER A 42 -13.54 -7.62 8.69
C SER A 42 -13.10 -8.15 10.05
N GLY A 43 -12.95 -7.29 11.02
CA GLY A 43 -12.52 -7.71 12.35
C GLY A 43 -11.04 -7.97 12.48
N HIS A 44 -10.27 -7.73 11.45
CA HIS A 44 -8.84 -8.01 11.48
C HIS A 44 -8.05 -6.73 11.65
N ARG A 45 -7.71 -6.41 12.88
CA ARG A 45 -7.05 -5.16 13.18
C ARG A 45 -5.65 -5.05 12.64
N ASN A 46 -5.00 -6.19 12.40
CA ASN A 46 -3.58 -6.19 12.07
C ASN A 46 -3.28 -6.11 10.60
N PHE A 47 -4.29 -5.99 9.74
CA PHE A 47 -4.04 -5.92 8.31
C PHE A 47 -3.09 -4.79 7.94
N ILE A 48 -3.41 -3.59 8.39
CA ILE A 48 -2.61 -2.43 8.01
C ILE A 48 -1.19 -2.54 8.58
N SER A 49 -1.08 -2.94 9.82
CA SER A 49 0.22 -3.12 10.44
C SER A 49 1.06 -4.13 9.66
N ASN A 50 0.45 -5.24 9.27
CA ASN A 50 1.16 -6.27 8.53
C ASN A 50 1.61 -5.78 7.16
N TYR A 51 0.80 -4.95 6.51
CA TYR A 51 1.19 -4.37 5.23
C TYR A 51 2.36 -3.41 5.41
N GLU A 52 2.30 -2.59 6.44
CA GLU A 52 3.33 -1.56 6.66
C GLU A 52 4.64 -2.14 7.16
N ASN A 53 4.60 -3.34 7.73
CA ASN A 53 5.81 -4.01 8.19
C ASN A 53 6.34 -5.02 7.20
N GLY A 54 5.68 -5.14 6.04
CA GLY A 54 6.14 -6.06 5.03
C GLY A 54 5.86 -7.53 5.33
N VAL A 55 5.03 -7.80 6.34
CA VAL A 55 4.69 -9.16 6.71
C VAL A 55 3.71 -9.75 5.72
N ARG A 56 2.87 -8.93 5.13
CA ARG A 56 1.82 -9.39 4.26
C ARG A 56 1.63 -8.39 3.13
N LEU A 57 1.33 -8.89 1.95
CA LEU A 57 1.04 -8.01 0.82
C LEU A 57 -0.46 -7.76 0.72
N PRO A 58 -0.86 -6.54 0.42
CA PRO A 58 -2.27 -6.27 0.13
C PRO A 58 -2.69 -6.99 -1.14
N SER A 59 -3.96 -7.28 -1.24
CA SER A 59 -4.52 -7.83 -2.48
C SER A 59 -4.52 -6.73 -3.55
N LEU A 60 -4.78 -7.12 -4.78
CA LEU A 60 -4.84 -6.16 -5.88
C LEU A 60 -5.87 -5.09 -5.62
N LEU A 61 -7.03 -5.47 -5.13
CA LEU A 61 -8.09 -4.49 -4.88
C LEU A 61 -7.74 -3.59 -3.71
N GLU A 62 -7.03 -4.10 -2.73
CA GLU A 62 -6.58 -3.27 -1.62
C GLU A 62 -5.52 -2.28 -2.08
N LEU A 63 -4.63 -2.71 -2.98
CA LEU A 63 -3.65 -1.80 -3.55
C LEU A 63 -4.34 -0.70 -4.34
N LEU A 64 -5.36 -1.06 -5.10
CA LEU A 64 -6.11 -0.08 -5.84
C LEU A 64 -6.79 0.91 -4.89
N ALA A 65 -7.32 0.42 -3.78
CA ALA A 65 -7.96 1.29 -2.81
C ALA A 65 -6.96 2.25 -2.19
N TYR A 66 -5.76 1.78 -1.89
CA TYR A 66 -4.69 2.65 -1.39
C TYR A 66 -4.34 3.72 -2.43
N ALA A 67 -4.19 3.30 -3.68
CA ALA A 67 -3.82 4.23 -4.73
C ALA A 67 -4.89 5.32 -4.90
N ARG A 68 -6.15 4.92 -4.85
CA ARG A 68 -7.25 5.87 -4.95
C ARG A 68 -7.30 6.80 -3.76
N ALA A 69 -7.05 6.28 -2.56
CA ALA A 69 -7.04 7.11 -1.37
C ALA A 69 -5.92 8.15 -1.45
N ALA A 70 -4.81 7.80 -2.06
CA ALA A 70 -3.69 8.71 -2.20
C ALA A 70 -3.80 9.60 -3.44
N GLY A 71 -4.63 9.21 -4.39
CA GLY A 71 -4.76 9.96 -5.64
C GLY A 71 -3.64 9.68 -6.62
N VAL A 72 -3.06 8.49 -6.56
CA VAL A 72 -1.97 8.11 -7.45
C VAL A 72 -2.35 6.82 -8.17
N SER A 73 -1.56 6.44 -9.17
CA SER A 73 -1.79 5.17 -9.85
C SER A 73 -1.17 4.04 -9.06
N VAL A 74 -1.62 2.83 -9.29
CA VAL A 74 -1.09 1.65 -8.60
C VAL A 74 0.39 1.46 -8.94
N ASP A 75 0.82 1.82 -10.14
CA ASP A 75 2.22 1.72 -10.53
C ASP A 75 3.13 2.36 -9.51
N VAL A 76 2.73 3.53 -9.01
CA VAL A 76 3.56 4.26 -8.07
C VAL A 76 3.79 3.45 -6.81
N LEU A 77 2.85 2.60 -6.46
CA LEU A 77 2.98 1.77 -5.27
C LEU A 77 3.87 0.56 -5.52
N ILE A 78 3.70 -0.10 -6.65
CA ILE A 78 4.35 -1.40 -6.85
C ILE A 78 5.64 -1.33 -7.62
N ASP A 79 5.91 -0.22 -8.29
CA ASP A 79 7.14 -0.06 -9.05
C ASP A 79 8.18 0.59 -8.14
N ASP A 80 9.21 -0.17 -7.78
CA ASP A 80 10.23 0.32 -6.86
C ASP A 80 11.05 1.47 -7.45
N TYR A 81 10.98 1.65 -8.76
CA TYR A 81 11.70 2.75 -9.40
C TYR A 81 10.93 4.06 -9.38
N LEU A 82 9.67 4.01 -8.97
CA LEU A 82 8.86 5.23 -8.88
C LEU A 82 8.72 5.64 -7.43
N ASP A 83 8.62 6.93 -7.22
CA ASP A 83 8.45 7.48 -5.87
C ASP A 83 7.06 8.04 -5.71
N LEU A 84 6.57 8.04 -4.48
CA LEU A 84 5.35 8.77 -4.18
C LEU A 84 5.60 10.26 -4.41
N PRO A 85 4.58 10.98 -4.85
CA PRO A 85 4.72 12.44 -4.96
C PRO A 85 4.98 13.01 -3.58
N LYS A 86 5.71 14.13 -3.56
CA LYS A 86 6.00 14.81 -2.32
C LYS A 86 4.72 15.18 -1.58
N HIS A 87 3.71 15.58 -2.31
CA HIS A 87 2.40 15.90 -1.76
C HIS A 87 1.38 15.06 -2.49
N LEU A 88 0.60 14.29 -1.75
CA LEU A 88 -0.38 13.40 -2.37
C LEU A 88 -1.51 14.22 -2.98
N PRO A 89 -1.88 13.93 -4.23
CA PRO A 89 -2.97 14.69 -4.87
C PRO A 89 -4.27 14.63 -4.08
N ALA A 90 -4.59 13.50 -3.49
CA ALA A 90 -5.84 13.36 -2.77
C ALA A 90 -5.89 14.19 -1.50
N LYS A 91 -4.74 14.60 -0.99
CA LYS A 91 -4.70 15.41 0.20
C LYS A 91 -4.79 16.89 -0.08
N ARG A 92 -4.63 17.27 -1.35
CA ARG A 92 -4.65 18.67 -1.70
C ARG A 92 -5.96 19.31 -1.27
N LYS A 93 -5.84 20.44 -0.61
CA LYS A 93 -7.03 21.17 -0.26
C LYS A 93 -7.52 21.96 -1.44
N THR A 94 -8.76 22.04 -1.58
CA THR A 94 -9.34 22.85 -2.65
C THR A 94 -9.98 24.07 -2.09
#